data_ce97b0c1f12a080184c51dd0bb577813
#
_entry.id   ce97b0c1f12a080184c51dd0bb577813
#
_cell.length_a   1.000
_cell.length_b   1.000
_cell.length_c   1.000
_cell.angle_alpha   90.00
_cell.angle_beta   90.00
_cell.angle_gamma   90.00
#
_symmetry.space_group_name_H-M   'P 1'
#
loop_
_entity.id
_entity.type
_entity.pdbx_description
1 polymer ?
#
loop_
_entity_poly.entity_id
_entity_poly.type
_entity_poly.pdbx_seq_one_letter_code
_entity_poly.pdbx_strand_id
1 'polypeptide(L)'
;MLHRALIATFFLASIPWRDAMHQAPSFYSSAEAVRIADQLLLYQHDNGGWEKNIDMAAPLSDQERSDLQARKKENLGHTTIDNDATYTQMRYLARVYTATRQERFRSAFQSGLNFILEAQYPNGGWPQFYPLRDGYWSHITYNDDAMIGVMETLRSIVRRESDYTFVSDADRERARLAIEKGVQCILKTQVRVDGKLTAWCAQHDEKTLLPAKARAYEHPSLSGSESVGIVQFLQGIEHPSPEITTAIQSAIAWFDAVKLTGIRVERKAAPGTSRGYDFVVVQDANAPPLWARFYEIGTNRPIFSGRDSVVKYQLSEIEYERRTGYRWYVDRPSQLFK
;
A
#
# COMPACT_ATOMS: atom_id res chain seq x y z
N MET A 1 6.05 8.62 -61.15
CA MET A 1 6.14 9.40 -59.92
C MET A 1 5.41 8.60 -58.82
N LEU A 2 6.15 7.87 -58.00
CA LEU A 2 5.56 7.12 -56.87
C LEU A 2 5.52 8.05 -55.65
N HIS A 3 4.33 8.38 -55.17
CA HIS A 3 4.14 9.04 -53.89
C HIS A 3 4.38 8.02 -52.75
N ARG A 4 5.50 8.18 -52.05
CA ARG A 4 5.70 7.52 -50.73
C ARG A 4 4.91 8.29 -49.69
N ALA A 5 3.82 7.71 -49.21
CA ALA A 5 3.14 8.19 -48.03
C ALA A 5 4.05 7.97 -46.81
N LEU A 6 4.53 9.04 -46.17
CA LEU A 6 5.15 9.00 -44.87
C LEU A 6 4.04 8.71 -43.86
N ILE A 7 4.00 7.50 -43.31
CA ILE A 7 3.21 7.20 -42.13
C ILE A 7 4.00 7.77 -40.94
N ALA A 8 3.62 8.93 -40.46
CA ALA A 8 4.10 9.50 -39.23
C ALA A 8 3.54 8.64 -38.06
N THR A 9 4.35 7.76 -37.55
CA THR A 9 4.03 7.05 -36.31
C THR A 9 4.15 8.06 -35.17
N PHE A 10 3.04 8.62 -34.72
CA PHE A 10 2.98 9.39 -33.50
C PHE A 10 3.23 8.39 -32.33
N PHE A 11 4.43 8.37 -31.81
CA PHE A 11 4.69 7.83 -30.49
C PHE A 11 3.97 8.75 -29.48
N LEU A 12 2.74 8.41 -29.13
CA LEU A 12 2.13 8.96 -27.91
C LEU A 12 3.06 8.59 -26.76
N ALA A 13 3.55 9.60 -26.01
CA ALA A 13 4.33 9.36 -24.83
C ALA A 13 3.52 8.44 -23.91
N SER A 14 4.06 7.27 -23.55
CA SER A 14 3.38 6.32 -22.68
C SER A 14 3.16 6.96 -21.30
N ILE A 15 1.95 6.84 -20.78
CA ILE A 15 1.62 7.30 -19.43
C ILE A 15 2.25 6.32 -18.43
N PRO A 16 3.05 6.78 -17.44
CA PRO A 16 3.58 5.90 -16.41
C PRO A 16 2.46 5.18 -15.64
N TRP A 17 2.71 3.96 -15.18
CA TRP A 17 1.71 3.15 -14.45
C TRP A 17 1.04 3.92 -13.32
N ARG A 18 1.82 4.65 -12.52
CA ARG A 18 1.31 5.46 -11.42
C ARG A 18 0.25 6.48 -11.88
N ASP A 19 0.48 7.11 -13.05
CA ASP A 19 -0.40 8.14 -13.57
C ASP A 19 -1.61 7.52 -14.30
N ALA A 20 -1.48 6.31 -14.85
CA ALA A 20 -2.57 5.58 -15.50
C ALA A 20 -3.74 5.29 -14.55
N MET A 21 -3.45 5.13 -13.24
CA MET A 21 -4.48 4.90 -12.22
C MET A 21 -5.32 6.14 -11.89
N HIS A 22 -4.89 7.34 -12.30
CA HIS A 22 -5.52 8.62 -11.92
C HIS A 22 -6.12 9.37 -13.11
N GLN A 23 -6.36 8.67 -14.23
CA GLN A 23 -6.95 9.26 -15.42
C GLN A 23 -8.45 9.48 -15.27
N ALA A 24 -9.01 10.41 -16.08
CA ALA A 24 -10.45 10.64 -16.15
C ALA A 24 -11.18 9.37 -16.63
N PRO A 25 -12.47 9.16 -16.25
CA PRO A 25 -13.23 7.96 -16.63
C PRO A 25 -13.25 7.67 -18.14
N SER A 26 -13.26 8.69 -18.99
CA SER A 26 -13.23 8.55 -20.46
C SER A 26 -11.93 7.94 -20.99
N PHE A 27 -10.84 8.01 -20.23
CA PHE A 27 -9.57 7.41 -20.62
C PHE A 27 -9.67 5.89 -20.73
N TYR A 28 -10.41 5.22 -19.83
CA TYR A 28 -10.42 3.77 -19.72
C TYR A 28 -11.08 3.04 -20.91
N SER A 29 -11.74 3.77 -21.83
CA SER A 29 -12.19 3.25 -23.13
C SER A 29 -11.20 3.45 -24.28
N SER A 30 -10.09 4.18 -24.06
CA SER A 30 -9.12 4.50 -25.09
C SER A 30 -8.26 3.30 -25.50
N ALA A 31 -7.68 3.38 -26.72
CA ALA A 31 -6.72 2.38 -27.19
C ALA A 31 -5.50 2.26 -26.25
N GLU A 32 -5.04 3.38 -25.65
CA GLU A 32 -3.92 3.38 -24.74
C GLU A 32 -4.28 2.66 -23.42
N ALA A 33 -5.48 2.89 -22.88
CA ALA A 33 -5.93 2.18 -21.68
C ALA A 33 -6.06 0.66 -21.93
N VAL A 34 -6.56 0.27 -23.10
CA VAL A 34 -6.62 -1.14 -23.52
C VAL A 34 -5.23 -1.74 -23.66
N ARG A 35 -4.29 -1.02 -24.27
CA ARG A 35 -2.88 -1.46 -24.40
C ARG A 35 -2.25 -1.72 -23.03
N ILE A 36 -2.43 -0.79 -22.07
CA ILE A 36 -1.93 -0.96 -20.70
C ILE A 36 -2.61 -2.18 -20.03
N ALA A 37 -3.92 -2.32 -20.16
CA ALA A 37 -4.64 -3.46 -19.61
C ALA A 37 -4.15 -4.80 -20.19
N ASP A 38 -3.90 -4.88 -21.49
CA ASP A 38 -3.31 -6.06 -22.12
C ASP A 38 -1.90 -6.37 -21.60
N GLN A 39 -1.11 -5.35 -21.27
CA GLN A 39 0.19 -5.54 -20.62
C GLN A 39 0.04 -6.08 -19.19
N LEU A 40 -0.94 -5.59 -18.42
CA LEU A 40 -1.22 -6.14 -17.08
C LEU A 40 -1.51 -7.65 -17.14
N LEU A 41 -2.18 -8.13 -18.18
CA LEU A 41 -2.41 -9.55 -18.38
C LEU A 41 -1.12 -10.34 -18.61
N LEU A 42 -0.10 -9.72 -19.24
CA LEU A 42 1.21 -10.35 -19.42
C LEU A 42 1.98 -10.46 -18.11
N TYR A 43 1.89 -9.42 -17.27
CA TYR A 43 2.52 -9.38 -15.94
C TYR A 43 1.81 -10.22 -14.89
N GLN A 44 0.52 -10.58 -15.10
CA GLN A 44 -0.23 -11.41 -14.15
C GLN A 44 0.32 -12.83 -14.12
N HIS A 45 0.71 -13.29 -12.93
CA HIS A 45 1.12 -14.67 -12.72
C HIS A 45 -0.09 -15.64 -12.68
N ASP A 46 0.16 -16.93 -12.88
CA ASP A 46 -0.90 -17.95 -12.95
C ASP A 46 -1.69 -18.10 -11.63
N ASN A 47 -1.14 -17.65 -10.50
CA ASN A 47 -1.85 -17.55 -9.23
C ASN A 47 -2.78 -16.33 -9.12
N GLY A 48 -2.82 -15.47 -10.13
CA GLY A 48 -3.67 -14.28 -10.19
C GLY A 48 -3.05 -12.99 -9.63
N GLY A 49 -1.90 -13.06 -8.96
CA GLY A 49 -1.20 -11.90 -8.38
C GLY A 49 -0.24 -11.21 -9.34
N TRP A 50 0.28 -10.05 -8.91
CA TRP A 50 1.30 -9.27 -9.61
C TRP A 50 2.50 -9.00 -8.70
N GLU A 51 3.65 -8.76 -9.33
CA GLU A 51 4.84 -8.25 -8.67
C GLU A 51 4.74 -6.73 -8.44
N LYS A 52 5.55 -6.21 -7.52
CA LYS A 52 5.61 -4.78 -7.19
C LYS A 52 6.75 -4.05 -7.90
N ASN A 53 6.70 -2.71 -7.88
CA ASN A 53 7.76 -1.80 -8.35
C ASN A 53 8.09 -1.93 -9.85
N ILE A 54 7.11 -2.27 -10.67
CA ILE A 54 7.23 -2.36 -12.12
C ILE A 54 6.35 -1.28 -12.76
N ASP A 55 6.90 -0.52 -13.70
CA ASP A 55 6.10 0.34 -14.57
C ASP A 55 5.43 -0.52 -15.65
N MET A 56 4.28 -1.09 -15.31
CA MET A 56 3.53 -1.99 -16.20
C MET A 56 2.85 -1.26 -17.38
N ALA A 57 2.92 0.06 -17.44
CA ALA A 57 2.42 0.83 -18.57
C ALA A 57 3.50 1.13 -19.61
N ALA A 58 4.78 0.94 -19.31
CA ALA A 58 5.88 1.12 -20.23
C ALA A 58 5.71 0.20 -21.45
N PRO A 59 5.96 0.68 -22.70
CA PRO A 59 5.89 -0.16 -23.89
C PRO A 59 6.84 -1.34 -23.80
N LEU A 60 6.39 -2.52 -24.21
CA LEU A 60 7.17 -3.76 -24.23
C LEU A 60 7.61 -4.10 -25.66
N SER A 61 8.86 -4.51 -25.83
CA SER A 61 9.34 -5.18 -27.04
C SER A 61 8.72 -6.60 -27.17
N ASP A 62 8.80 -7.18 -28.35
CA ASP A 62 8.30 -8.54 -28.59
C ASP A 62 9.04 -9.58 -27.75
N GLN A 63 10.37 -9.39 -27.51
CA GLN A 63 11.15 -10.25 -26.65
C GLN A 63 10.67 -10.18 -25.19
N GLU A 64 10.47 -8.97 -24.65
CA GLU A 64 9.95 -8.79 -23.26
C GLU A 64 8.56 -9.41 -23.09
N ARG A 65 7.69 -9.31 -24.11
CA ARG A 65 6.38 -9.98 -24.10
C ARG A 65 6.51 -11.50 -24.03
N SER A 66 7.40 -12.06 -24.84
CA SER A 66 7.66 -13.50 -24.86
C SER A 66 8.22 -13.98 -23.51
N ASP A 67 9.15 -13.22 -22.93
CA ASP A 67 9.75 -13.53 -21.63
C ASP A 67 8.73 -13.48 -20.48
N LEU A 68 7.82 -12.50 -20.51
CA LEU A 68 6.75 -12.41 -19.53
C LEU A 68 5.78 -13.59 -19.62
N GLN A 69 5.42 -14.00 -20.85
CA GLN A 69 4.57 -15.17 -21.06
C GLN A 69 5.21 -16.47 -20.54
N ALA A 70 6.51 -16.64 -20.78
CA ALA A 70 7.26 -17.82 -20.29
C ALA A 70 7.30 -17.86 -18.75
N ARG A 71 7.44 -16.73 -18.09
CA ARG A 71 7.58 -16.60 -16.63
C ARG A 71 6.29 -16.66 -15.81
N LYS A 72 5.11 -16.73 -16.45
CA LYS A 72 3.81 -16.72 -15.72
C LYS A 72 3.69 -17.80 -14.64
N LYS A 73 4.30 -18.97 -14.86
CA LYS A 73 4.33 -20.11 -13.93
C LYS A 73 5.49 -20.07 -12.96
N GLU A 74 6.47 -19.20 -13.22
CA GLU A 74 7.65 -19.06 -12.41
C GLU A 74 7.46 -17.95 -11.36
N ASN A 75 8.33 -17.93 -10.36
CA ASN A 75 8.42 -16.85 -9.39
C ASN A 75 7.08 -16.49 -8.69
N LEU A 76 6.19 -17.46 -8.49
CA LEU A 76 4.91 -17.22 -7.81
C LEU A 76 5.10 -16.60 -6.41
N GLY A 77 6.23 -16.87 -5.74
CA GLY A 77 6.61 -16.24 -4.49
C GLY A 77 6.96 -14.74 -4.58
N HIS A 78 6.93 -14.14 -5.77
CA HIS A 78 7.13 -12.69 -5.97
C HIS A 78 5.83 -11.90 -6.03
N THR A 79 4.68 -12.59 -6.15
CA THR A 79 3.37 -11.94 -6.12
C THR A 79 3.05 -11.39 -4.74
N THR A 80 2.47 -10.19 -4.68
CA THR A 80 2.43 -9.41 -3.44
C THR A 80 1.24 -8.44 -3.42
N ILE A 81 0.90 -7.96 -2.22
CA ILE A 81 0.00 -6.82 -2.02
C ILE A 81 0.75 -5.55 -1.61
N ASP A 82 2.07 -5.61 -1.49
CA ASP A 82 2.93 -4.51 -1.04
C ASP A 82 3.16 -3.48 -2.16
N ASN A 83 3.42 -2.23 -1.78
CA ASN A 83 3.64 -1.11 -2.71
C ASN A 83 2.56 -1.04 -3.80
N ASP A 84 1.30 -1.10 -3.40
CA ASP A 84 0.12 -1.00 -4.26
C ASP A 84 -0.04 -2.14 -5.30
N ALA A 85 0.74 -3.22 -5.21
CA ALA A 85 0.64 -4.33 -6.15
C ALA A 85 -0.65 -5.14 -5.95
N THR A 86 -1.06 -5.82 -6.98
CA THR A 86 -2.24 -6.67 -7.15
C THR A 86 -3.56 -5.88 -7.09
N TYR A 87 -3.89 -5.20 -6.01
CA TYR A 87 -5.18 -4.51 -5.91
C TYR A 87 -5.30 -3.28 -6.83
N THR A 88 -4.19 -2.59 -7.17
CA THR A 88 -4.27 -1.49 -8.15
C THR A 88 -4.42 -1.99 -9.58
N GLN A 89 -3.75 -3.10 -9.94
CA GLN A 89 -3.96 -3.75 -11.23
C GLN A 89 -5.40 -4.23 -11.39
N MET A 90 -5.98 -4.81 -10.33
CA MET A 90 -7.40 -5.18 -10.32
C MET A 90 -8.32 -3.98 -10.53
N ARG A 91 -8.07 -2.86 -9.83
CA ARG A 91 -8.85 -1.61 -9.98
C ARG A 91 -8.78 -1.09 -11.41
N TYR A 92 -7.60 -1.11 -12.02
CA TYR A 92 -7.43 -0.70 -13.42
C TYR A 92 -8.21 -1.59 -14.38
N LEU A 93 -8.07 -2.91 -14.24
CA LEU A 93 -8.80 -3.88 -15.07
C LEU A 93 -10.31 -3.75 -14.93
N ALA A 94 -10.82 -3.49 -13.72
CA ALA A 94 -12.24 -3.26 -13.49
C ALA A 94 -12.75 -2.03 -14.26
N ARG A 95 -12.02 -0.91 -14.25
CA ARG A 95 -12.34 0.31 -15.00
C ARG A 95 -12.35 0.06 -16.51
N VAL A 96 -11.29 -0.58 -17.02
CA VAL A 96 -11.19 -0.87 -18.47
C VAL A 96 -12.28 -1.87 -18.89
N TYR A 97 -12.58 -2.90 -18.08
CA TYR A 97 -13.69 -3.80 -18.35
C TYR A 97 -15.04 -3.06 -18.37
N THR A 98 -15.29 -2.22 -17.39
CA THR A 98 -16.54 -1.44 -17.30
C THR A 98 -16.73 -0.55 -18.52
N ALA A 99 -15.64 0.05 -19.03
CA ALA A 99 -15.67 0.92 -20.20
C ALA A 99 -15.74 0.17 -21.55
N THR A 100 -15.15 -1.04 -21.65
CA THR A 100 -14.95 -1.73 -22.95
C THR A 100 -15.70 -3.05 -23.08
N ARG A 101 -16.13 -3.65 -21.98
CA ARG A 101 -16.79 -4.97 -21.90
C ARG A 101 -15.99 -6.14 -22.51
N GLN A 102 -14.64 -6.02 -22.49
CA GLN A 102 -13.76 -7.07 -23.01
C GLN A 102 -13.50 -8.13 -21.93
N GLU A 103 -14.05 -9.31 -22.08
CA GLU A 103 -14.10 -10.39 -21.06
C GLU A 103 -12.72 -10.83 -20.52
N ARG A 104 -11.64 -10.68 -21.30
CA ARG A 104 -10.28 -10.99 -20.81
C ARG A 104 -9.89 -10.15 -19.58
N PHE A 105 -10.35 -8.90 -19.49
CA PHE A 105 -10.06 -8.02 -18.35
C PHE A 105 -10.88 -8.41 -17.11
N ARG A 106 -12.13 -8.83 -17.31
CA ARG A 106 -12.95 -9.41 -16.24
C ARG A 106 -12.33 -10.69 -15.69
N SER A 107 -11.87 -11.57 -16.57
CA SER A 107 -11.23 -12.83 -16.17
C SER A 107 -9.95 -12.58 -15.37
N ALA A 108 -9.11 -11.65 -15.81
CA ALA A 108 -7.89 -11.28 -15.09
C ALA A 108 -8.21 -10.62 -13.72
N PHE A 109 -9.21 -9.75 -13.66
CA PHE A 109 -9.71 -9.20 -12.40
C PHE A 109 -10.16 -10.32 -11.45
N GLN A 110 -10.93 -11.30 -11.95
CA GLN A 110 -11.42 -12.42 -11.14
C GLN A 110 -10.27 -13.27 -10.57
N SER A 111 -9.22 -13.50 -11.36
CA SER A 111 -8.02 -14.20 -10.88
C SER A 111 -7.33 -13.41 -9.74
N GLY A 112 -7.22 -12.08 -9.89
CA GLY A 112 -6.69 -11.21 -8.85
C GLY A 112 -7.55 -11.20 -7.56
N LEU A 113 -8.88 -11.21 -7.70
CA LEU A 113 -9.79 -11.31 -6.55
C LEU A 113 -9.61 -12.64 -5.82
N ASN A 114 -9.50 -13.76 -6.55
CA ASN A 114 -9.24 -15.06 -5.94
C ASN A 114 -7.89 -15.05 -5.20
N PHE A 115 -6.82 -14.53 -5.81
CA PHE A 115 -5.52 -14.37 -5.16
C PHE A 115 -5.63 -13.64 -3.82
N ILE A 116 -6.30 -12.48 -3.78
CA ILE A 116 -6.47 -11.69 -2.55
C ILE A 116 -7.24 -12.49 -1.48
N LEU A 117 -8.31 -13.18 -1.87
CA LEU A 117 -9.15 -13.93 -0.93
C LEU A 117 -8.45 -15.19 -0.41
N GLU A 118 -7.61 -15.83 -1.22
CA GLU A 118 -6.80 -16.99 -0.83
C GLU A 118 -5.61 -16.62 0.05
N ALA A 119 -5.04 -15.43 -0.16
CA ALA A 119 -3.91 -14.93 0.63
C ALA A 119 -4.30 -14.55 2.07
N GLN A 120 -5.59 -14.39 2.37
CA GLN A 120 -6.05 -14.00 3.71
C GLN A 120 -5.83 -15.09 4.73
N TYR A 121 -5.18 -14.78 5.82
CA TYR A 121 -5.04 -15.67 6.96
C TYR A 121 -6.38 -15.97 7.64
N PRO A 122 -6.52 -17.11 8.34
CA PRO A 122 -7.73 -17.42 9.12
C PRO A 122 -8.06 -16.36 10.17
N ASN A 123 -7.06 -15.65 10.71
CA ASN A 123 -7.23 -14.54 11.66
C ASN A 123 -7.67 -13.22 11.02
N GLY A 124 -7.76 -13.17 9.69
CA GLY A 124 -8.24 -12.03 8.93
C GLY A 124 -7.15 -11.09 8.40
N GLY A 125 -5.88 -11.28 8.75
CA GLY A 125 -4.77 -10.51 8.22
C GLY A 125 -4.34 -10.96 6.82
N TRP A 126 -3.44 -10.20 6.20
CA TRP A 126 -2.80 -10.56 4.93
C TRP A 126 -1.29 -10.50 5.07
N PRO A 127 -0.55 -11.48 4.50
CA PRO A 127 0.91 -11.43 4.37
C PRO A 127 1.33 -10.39 3.33
N GLN A 128 2.59 -9.99 3.39
CA GLN A 128 3.17 -9.11 2.37
C GLN A 128 3.26 -9.81 1.00
N PHE A 129 3.63 -11.09 1.00
CA PHE A 129 3.73 -11.94 -0.21
C PHE A 129 2.89 -13.19 -0.08
N TYR A 130 2.29 -13.61 -1.19
CA TYR A 130 1.58 -14.88 -1.31
C TYR A 130 1.90 -15.51 -2.68
N PRO A 131 2.30 -16.78 -2.78
CA PRO A 131 2.52 -17.74 -1.68
C PRO A 131 3.50 -17.24 -0.62
N LEU A 132 3.37 -17.78 0.60
CA LEU A 132 4.14 -17.30 1.75
C LEU A 132 5.65 -17.40 1.52
N ARG A 133 6.35 -16.40 1.99
CA ARG A 133 7.81 -16.36 2.03
C ARG A 133 8.28 -16.35 3.46
N ASP A 134 9.39 -17.06 3.74
CA ASP A 134 9.99 -17.11 5.05
C ASP A 134 10.52 -15.74 5.49
N GLY A 135 10.37 -15.44 6.79
CA GLY A 135 10.81 -14.20 7.40
C GLY A 135 9.68 -13.18 7.55
N TYR A 136 10.00 -11.91 7.68
CA TYR A 136 9.01 -10.85 7.97
C TYR A 136 7.94 -10.66 6.89
N TRP A 137 8.13 -11.24 5.71
CA TRP A 137 7.17 -11.17 4.62
C TRP A 137 5.88 -11.98 4.86
N SER A 138 5.89 -12.90 5.84
CA SER A 138 4.71 -13.63 6.30
C SER A 138 3.90 -12.85 7.33
N HIS A 139 4.45 -11.79 7.92
CA HIS A 139 3.72 -11.00 8.90
C HIS A 139 2.47 -10.34 8.30
N ILE A 140 1.44 -10.15 9.13
CA ILE A 140 0.30 -9.30 8.81
C ILE A 140 0.85 -7.91 8.52
N THR A 141 0.59 -7.37 7.31
CA THR A 141 1.26 -6.17 6.83
C THR A 141 0.32 -4.98 6.66
N TYR A 142 0.48 -3.99 7.53
CA TYR A 142 -0.10 -2.65 7.34
C TYR A 142 0.89 -1.71 6.64
N ASN A 143 2.17 -2.10 6.54
CA ASN A 143 3.22 -1.29 5.89
C ASN A 143 2.77 -0.81 4.52
N ASP A 144 3.02 0.48 4.26
CA ASP A 144 2.65 1.17 3.01
C ASP A 144 1.16 0.97 2.61
N ASP A 145 0.27 0.87 3.62
CA ASP A 145 -1.18 0.65 3.50
C ASP A 145 -1.57 -0.65 2.76
N ALA A 146 -0.70 -1.65 2.67
CA ALA A 146 -0.91 -2.85 1.85
C ALA A 146 -2.24 -3.56 2.16
N MET A 147 -2.46 -3.99 3.41
CA MET A 147 -3.73 -4.61 3.82
C MET A 147 -4.92 -3.65 3.65
N ILE A 148 -4.73 -2.36 3.93
CA ILE A 148 -5.80 -1.37 3.81
C ILE A 148 -6.21 -1.17 2.34
N GLY A 149 -5.26 -1.13 1.40
CA GLY A 149 -5.53 -1.06 -0.03
C GLY A 149 -6.35 -2.26 -0.55
N VAL A 150 -6.05 -3.45 -0.05
CA VAL A 150 -6.86 -4.65 -0.29
C VAL A 150 -8.28 -4.48 0.25
N MET A 151 -8.42 -4.12 1.53
CA MET A 151 -9.73 -3.98 2.19
C MET A 151 -10.58 -2.89 1.55
N GLU A 152 -9.99 -1.77 1.10
CA GLU A 152 -10.69 -0.72 0.35
C GLU A 152 -11.20 -1.23 -1.01
N THR A 153 -10.41 -2.05 -1.70
CA THR A 153 -10.85 -2.66 -2.96
C THR A 153 -12.01 -3.62 -2.75
N LEU A 154 -11.93 -4.46 -1.73
CA LEU A 154 -13.03 -5.36 -1.35
C LEU A 154 -14.29 -4.56 -0.93
N ARG A 155 -14.13 -3.45 -0.22
CA ARG A 155 -15.24 -2.56 0.18
C ARG A 155 -15.95 -1.97 -1.04
N SER A 156 -15.20 -1.48 -2.02
CA SER A 156 -15.77 -0.97 -3.28
C SER A 156 -16.56 -2.06 -4.04
N ILE A 157 -16.07 -3.32 -4.02
CA ILE A 157 -16.79 -4.47 -4.60
C ILE A 157 -18.11 -4.70 -3.85
N VAL A 158 -18.08 -4.74 -2.52
CA VAL A 158 -19.29 -4.97 -1.67
C VAL A 158 -20.32 -3.86 -1.87
N ARG A 159 -19.88 -2.61 -1.94
CA ARG A 159 -20.73 -1.43 -2.17
C ARG A 159 -21.28 -1.33 -3.59
N ARG A 160 -20.91 -2.23 -4.49
CA ARG A 160 -21.31 -2.19 -5.90
C ARG A 160 -20.98 -0.85 -6.57
N GLU A 161 -19.83 -0.26 -6.24
CA GLU A 161 -19.38 0.95 -6.94
C GLU A 161 -19.34 0.71 -8.45
N SER A 162 -19.46 1.78 -9.24
CA SER A 162 -19.69 1.71 -10.70
C SER A 162 -18.75 0.75 -11.45
N ASP A 163 -17.49 0.72 -11.03
CA ASP A 163 -16.46 -0.10 -11.66
C ASP A 163 -16.56 -1.60 -11.30
N TYR A 164 -17.40 -1.98 -10.32
CA TYR A 164 -17.50 -3.34 -9.78
C TYR A 164 -18.90 -3.95 -9.91
N THR A 165 -19.81 -3.35 -10.68
CA THR A 165 -21.19 -3.83 -10.84
C THR A 165 -21.25 -5.23 -11.49
N PHE A 166 -20.24 -5.62 -12.24
CA PHE A 166 -20.11 -6.90 -12.90
C PHE A 166 -19.72 -8.08 -11.98
N VAL A 167 -19.24 -7.79 -10.76
CA VAL A 167 -18.83 -8.83 -9.82
C VAL A 167 -20.06 -9.62 -9.34
N SER A 168 -19.97 -10.93 -9.24
CA SER A 168 -21.07 -11.82 -8.84
C SER A 168 -21.47 -11.59 -7.38
N ASP A 169 -22.71 -11.90 -7.02
CA ASP A 169 -23.16 -11.83 -5.64
C ASP A 169 -22.42 -12.82 -4.72
N ALA A 170 -22.03 -13.96 -5.24
CA ALA A 170 -21.19 -14.93 -4.51
C ALA A 170 -19.82 -14.35 -4.16
N ASP A 171 -19.17 -13.66 -5.11
CA ASP A 171 -17.88 -13.03 -4.86
C ASP A 171 -17.99 -11.79 -3.95
N ARG A 172 -19.09 -11.05 -4.03
CA ARG A 172 -19.39 -9.96 -3.08
C ARG A 172 -19.51 -10.48 -1.66
N GLU A 173 -20.17 -11.62 -1.49
CA GLU A 173 -20.32 -12.25 -0.17
C GLU A 173 -18.95 -12.72 0.36
N ARG A 174 -18.11 -13.33 -0.48
CA ARG A 174 -16.72 -13.67 -0.11
C ARG A 174 -15.93 -12.43 0.30
N ALA A 175 -16.04 -11.33 -0.45
CA ALA A 175 -15.39 -10.07 -0.14
C ALA A 175 -15.90 -9.47 1.18
N ARG A 176 -17.21 -9.52 1.44
CA ARG A 176 -17.82 -9.06 2.70
C ARG A 176 -17.29 -9.81 3.90
N LEU A 177 -17.23 -11.14 3.82
CA LEU A 177 -16.68 -11.99 4.87
C LEU A 177 -15.18 -11.74 5.10
N ALA A 178 -14.43 -11.48 4.03
CA ALA A 178 -13.01 -11.14 4.13
C ALA A 178 -12.80 -9.79 4.84
N ILE A 179 -13.63 -8.78 4.55
CA ILE A 179 -13.61 -7.49 5.25
C ILE A 179 -13.91 -7.67 6.75
N GLU A 180 -14.93 -8.44 7.09
CA GLU A 180 -15.31 -8.68 8.49
C GLU A 180 -14.15 -9.31 9.28
N LYS A 181 -13.52 -10.35 8.72
CA LYS A 181 -12.32 -10.95 9.31
C LYS A 181 -11.17 -9.93 9.41
N GLY A 182 -10.95 -9.12 8.38
CA GLY A 182 -9.94 -8.07 8.38
C GLY A 182 -10.15 -7.03 9.46
N VAL A 183 -11.39 -6.59 9.68
CA VAL A 183 -11.76 -5.68 10.79
C VAL A 183 -11.46 -6.33 12.14
N GLN A 184 -11.81 -7.61 12.32
CA GLN A 184 -11.49 -8.32 13.56
C GLN A 184 -9.98 -8.44 13.78
N CYS A 185 -9.19 -8.64 12.72
CA CYS A 185 -7.73 -8.62 12.80
C CYS A 185 -7.22 -7.24 13.24
N ILE A 186 -7.72 -6.16 12.65
CA ILE A 186 -7.37 -4.78 13.02
C ILE A 186 -7.65 -4.53 14.50
N LEU A 187 -8.83 -4.89 15.00
CA LEU A 187 -9.18 -4.69 16.42
C LEU A 187 -8.28 -5.49 17.36
N LYS A 188 -7.90 -6.72 17.00
CA LYS A 188 -7.03 -7.58 17.81
C LYS A 188 -5.57 -7.14 17.79
N THR A 189 -5.10 -6.52 16.73
CA THR A 189 -3.72 -6.05 16.56
C THR A 189 -3.50 -4.63 17.06
N GLN A 190 -4.55 -3.89 17.46
CA GLN A 190 -4.39 -2.58 18.08
C GLN A 190 -3.61 -2.70 19.38
N VAL A 191 -2.46 -2.02 19.47
CA VAL A 191 -1.53 -2.16 20.58
C VAL A 191 -2.11 -1.54 21.85
N ARG A 192 -1.96 -2.26 22.96
CA ARG A 192 -2.29 -1.76 24.31
C ARG A 192 -1.02 -1.41 25.06
N VAL A 193 -1.00 -0.24 25.67
CA VAL A 193 0.03 0.22 26.58
C VAL A 193 -0.65 0.58 27.91
N ASP A 194 -0.23 -0.05 28.99
CA ASP A 194 -0.83 0.12 30.33
C ASP A 194 -2.37 -0.05 30.33
N GLY A 195 -2.84 -1.06 29.58
CA GLY A 195 -4.26 -1.37 29.42
C GLY A 195 -5.04 -0.46 28.48
N LYS A 196 -4.46 0.63 27.98
CA LYS A 196 -5.09 1.58 27.05
C LYS A 196 -4.78 1.24 25.61
N LEU A 197 -5.79 1.29 24.73
CA LEU A 197 -5.58 1.16 23.29
C LEU A 197 -4.81 2.38 22.76
N THR A 198 -3.91 2.12 21.81
CA THR A 198 -3.09 3.14 21.13
C THR A 198 -3.25 3.03 19.61
N ALA A 199 -2.16 2.89 18.88
CA ALA A 199 -2.11 2.72 17.44
C ALA A 199 -1.70 1.28 17.06
N TRP A 200 -1.28 1.06 15.83
CA TRP A 200 -0.82 -0.23 15.32
C TRP A 200 0.66 -0.18 14.97
N CYS A 201 1.31 -1.32 14.98
CA CYS A 201 2.61 -1.50 14.34
C CYS A 201 2.42 -1.60 12.81
N ALA A 202 3.46 -1.27 12.05
CA ALA A 202 3.44 -1.45 10.59
C ALA A 202 3.30 -2.92 10.18
N GLN A 203 3.78 -3.85 11.03
CA GLN A 203 3.63 -5.28 10.84
C GLN A 203 3.37 -5.99 12.16
N HIS A 204 2.58 -7.07 12.09
CA HIS A 204 2.28 -7.91 13.24
C HIS A 204 2.56 -9.38 12.89
N ASP A 205 3.09 -10.12 13.88
CA ASP A 205 3.29 -11.56 13.75
C ASP A 205 1.95 -12.26 13.47
N GLU A 206 1.91 -13.09 12.44
CA GLU A 206 0.69 -13.72 11.95
C GLU A 206 0.09 -14.78 12.89
N LYS A 207 0.85 -15.19 13.90
CA LYS A 207 0.41 -16.20 14.89
C LYS A 207 0.03 -15.57 16.22
N THR A 208 0.89 -14.70 16.72
CA THR A 208 0.72 -14.07 18.05
C THR A 208 -0.06 -12.76 18.00
N LEU A 209 -0.18 -12.14 16.81
CA LEU A 209 -0.77 -10.82 16.57
C LEU A 209 -0.01 -9.66 17.25
N LEU A 210 1.16 -9.93 17.83
CA LEU A 210 2.00 -8.92 18.46
C LEU A 210 2.76 -8.10 17.43
N PRO A 211 3.14 -6.84 17.76
CA PRO A 211 4.04 -6.04 16.94
C PRO A 211 5.29 -6.79 16.54
N ALA A 212 5.63 -6.80 15.27
CA ALA A 212 6.75 -7.58 14.72
C ALA A 212 7.78 -6.68 14.02
N LYS A 213 9.04 -7.15 14.03
CA LYS A 213 10.13 -6.54 13.31
C LYS A 213 10.05 -6.91 11.83
N ALA A 214 10.39 -5.96 10.95
CA ALA A 214 10.58 -6.24 9.54
C ALA A 214 12.05 -6.04 9.13
N ARG A 215 12.34 -5.01 8.33
CA ARG A 215 13.73 -4.69 7.93
C ARG A 215 14.57 -4.29 9.15
N ALA A 216 15.89 -4.24 9.00
CA ALA A 216 16.81 -3.91 10.08
C ALA A 216 16.39 -2.66 10.88
N TYR A 217 15.88 -1.65 10.19
CA TYR A 217 15.49 -0.34 10.74
C TYR A 217 13.99 -0.22 11.08
N GLU A 218 13.20 -1.29 10.94
CA GLU A 218 11.77 -1.33 11.24
C GLU A 218 11.52 -2.21 12.47
N HIS A 219 11.64 -1.59 13.62
CA HIS A 219 11.44 -2.27 14.90
C HIS A 219 9.95 -2.42 15.24
N PRO A 220 9.58 -3.39 16.10
CA PRO A 220 8.27 -3.39 16.75
C PRO A 220 8.01 -2.03 17.39
N SER A 221 6.98 -1.31 16.94
CA SER A 221 6.74 0.08 17.30
C SER A 221 5.30 0.48 17.03
N LEU A 222 4.87 1.65 17.49
CA LEU A 222 3.60 2.25 17.08
C LEU A 222 3.86 3.08 15.83
N SER A 223 3.09 2.84 14.77
CA SER A 223 3.27 3.56 13.50
C SER A 223 2.48 4.86 13.47
N GLY A 224 3.19 5.97 13.29
CA GLY A 224 2.60 7.27 13.02
C GLY A 224 2.17 7.47 11.56
N SER A 225 2.41 6.51 10.69
CA SER A 225 2.05 6.56 9.26
C SER A 225 0.92 5.60 8.92
N GLU A 226 1.17 4.32 9.05
CA GLU A 226 0.26 3.24 8.63
C GLU A 226 -1.04 3.22 9.43
N SER A 227 -0.98 3.57 10.72
CA SER A 227 -2.17 3.65 11.58
C SER A 227 -3.20 4.68 11.09
N VAL A 228 -2.80 5.67 10.30
CA VAL A 228 -3.74 6.65 9.71
C VAL A 228 -4.68 5.97 8.73
N GLY A 229 -4.14 5.16 7.81
CA GLY A 229 -4.95 4.40 6.85
C GLY A 229 -5.93 3.46 7.55
N ILE A 230 -5.49 2.82 8.63
CA ILE A 230 -6.34 1.94 9.44
C ILE A 230 -7.52 2.75 10.05
N VAL A 231 -7.24 3.89 10.68
CA VAL A 231 -8.28 4.74 11.27
C VAL A 231 -9.26 5.22 10.20
N GLN A 232 -8.77 5.70 9.06
CA GLN A 232 -9.61 6.16 7.94
C GLN A 232 -10.50 5.03 7.40
N PHE A 233 -9.95 3.82 7.25
CA PHE A 233 -10.74 2.65 6.85
C PHE A 233 -11.88 2.36 7.86
N LEU A 234 -11.56 2.34 9.15
CA LEU A 234 -12.57 2.10 10.20
C LEU A 234 -13.63 3.19 10.26
N GLN A 235 -13.25 4.47 10.09
CA GLN A 235 -14.19 5.61 10.01
C GLN A 235 -15.18 5.49 8.83
N GLY A 236 -14.76 4.82 7.74
CA GLY A 236 -15.61 4.56 6.58
C GLY A 236 -16.60 3.41 6.77
N ILE A 237 -16.68 2.78 7.94
CA ILE A 237 -17.65 1.72 8.24
C ILE A 237 -18.97 2.35 8.65
N GLU A 238 -20.03 2.00 7.94
CA GLU A 238 -21.40 2.39 8.27
C GLU A 238 -21.88 1.61 9.51
N HIS A 239 -22.46 2.30 10.48
CA HIS A 239 -22.93 1.72 11.74
C HIS A 239 -21.84 0.92 12.50
N PRO A 240 -20.71 1.59 12.87
CA PRO A 240 -19.61 0.91 13.55
C PRO A 240 -20.04 0.39 14.92
N SER A 241 -19.53 -0.78 15.29
CA SER A 241 -19.74 -1.31 16.65
C SER A 241 -19.05 -0.45 17.72
N PRO A 242 -19.43 -0.59 19.00
CA PRO A 242 -18.74 0.10 20.09
C PRO A 242 -17.24 -0.14 20.13
N GLU A 243 -16.78 -1.35 19.79
CA GLU A 243 -15.37 -1.71 19.74
C GLU A 243 -14.64 -0.92 18.62
N ILE A 244 -15.25 -0.82 17.43
CA ILE A 244 -14.69 -0.04 16.31
C ILE A 244 -14.63 1.44 16.72
N THR A 245 -15.68 1.98 17.30
CA THR A 245 -15.72 3.36 17.75
C THR A 245 -14.64 3.63 18.80
N THR A 246 -14.47 2.74 19.77
CA THR A 246 -13.43 2.83 20.79
C THR A 246 -12.04 2.76 20.18
N ALA A 247 -11.82 1.86 19.21
CA ALA A 247 -10.55 1.73 18.51
C ALA A 247 -10.15 3.02 17.79
N ILE A 248 -11.09 3.64 17.05
CA ILE A 248 -10.91 4.92 16.36
C ILE A 248 -10.56 6.03 17.35
N GLN A 249 -11.38 6.21 18.38
CA GLN A 249 -11.21 7.29 19.37
C GLN A 249 -9.89 7.18 20.12
N SER A 250 -9.51 5.96 20.51
CA SER A 250 -8.25 5.71 21.19
C SER A 250 -7.04 6.01 20.31
N ALA A 251 -7.10 5.64 19.03
CA ALA A 251 -6.02 5.94 18.08
C ALA A 251 -5.90 7.45 17.83
N ILE A 252 -7.02 8.16 17.65
CA ILE A 252 -7.01 9.62 17.46
C ILE A 252 -6.44 10.31 18.71
N ALA A 253 -6.86 9.90 19.90
CA ALA A 253 -6.33 10.44 21.16
C ALA A 253 -4.81 10.18 21.29
N TRP A 254 -4.34 8.99 20.88
CA TRP A 254 -2.91 8.69 20.84
C TRP A 254 -2.18 9.61 19.85
N PHE A 255 -2.68 9.80 18.63
CA PHE A 255 -2.09 10.71 17.64
C PHE A 255 -2.00 12.15 18.16
N ASP A 256 -3.03 12.62 18.87
CA ASP A 256 -3.01 13.96 19.47
C ASP A 256 -1.93 14.07 20.55
N ALA A 257 -1.76 13.05 21.37
CA ALA A 257 -0.79 13.04 22.45
C ALA A 257 0.68 12.95 21.97
N VAL A 258 0.93 12.34 20.80
CA VAL A 258 2.32 12.13 20.30
C VAL A 258 2.73 13.08 19.19
N LYS A 259 1.91 14.06 18.84
CA LYS A 259 2.24 15.07 17.83
C LYS A 259 3.49 15.87 18.25
N LEU A 260 4.34 16.14 17.29
CA LEU A 260 5.58 16.89 17.46
C LEU A 260 5.34 18.32 16.95
N THR A 261 5.51 19.29 17.83
CA THR A 261 5.32 20.71 17.52
C THR A 261 6.63 21.47 17.70
N GLY A 262 6.74 22.67 17.09
CA GLY A 262 7.91 23.52 17.23
C GLY A 262 9.14 23.05 16.44
N ILE A 263 8.97 22.08 15.54
CA ILE A 263 10.03 21.56 14.68
C ILE A 263 9.57 21.42 13.24
N ARG A 264 10.49 21.48 12.30
CA ARG A 264 10.30 21.06 10.91
C ARG A 264 11.50 20.30 10.39
N VAL A 265 11.31 19.53 9.34
CA VAL A 265 12.38 18.82 8.62
C VAL A 265 12.77 19.63 7.40
N GLU A 266 14.03 20.02 7.32
CA GLU A 266 14.59 20.72 6.18
C GLU A 266 15.44 19.81 5.31
N ARG A 267 15.30 19.98 4.00
CA ARG A 267 16.26 19.48 3.03
C ARG A 267 17.37 20.52 2.83
N LYS A 268 18.53 20.27 3.42
CA LYS A 268 19.72 21.16 3.28
C LYS A 268 20.65 20.64 2.20
N ALA A 269 21.23 21.57 1.43
CA ALA A 269 22.29 21.22 0.48
C ALA A 269 23.48 20.61 1.24
N ALA A 270 23.98 19.49 0.73
CA ALA A 270 25.14 18.77 1.26
C ALA A 270 26.03 18.31 0.10
N PRO A 271 26.77 19.25 -0.55
CA PRO A 271 27.67 18.93 -1.64
C PRO A 271 28.68 17.85 -1.20
N GLY A 272 28.94 16.88 -2.08
CA GLY A 272 29.83 15.74 -1.78
C GLY A 272 29.13 14.51 -1.21
N THR A 273 27.84 14.58 -0.85
CA THR A 273 27.03 13.41 -0.54
C THR A 273 26.42 12.80 -1.81
N SER A 274 26.04 11.52 -1.76
CA SER A 274 25.51 10.80 -2.94
C SER A 274 24.20 11.39 -3.49
N ARG A 275 23.44 12.13 -2.69
CA ARG A 275 22.18 12.78 -3.09
C ARG A 275 22.30 14.29 -3.23
N GLY A 276 23.44 14.89 -2.86
CA GLY A 276 23.65 16.35 -2.86
C GLY A 276 22.89 17.12 -1.78
N TYR A 277 22.18 16.43 -0.89
CA TYR A 277 21.42 17.02 0.22
C TYR A 277 21.35 16.10 1.43
N ASP A 278 20.97 16.66 2.58
CA ASP A 278 20.65 15.93 3.79
C ASP A 278 19.33 16.43 4.40
N PHE A 279 18.70 15.64 5.25
CA PHE A 279 17.56 16.05 6.06
C PHE A 279 17.99 16.36 7.48
N VAL A 280 17.62 17.55 7.96
CA VAL A 280 17.90 18.01 9.31
C VAL A 280 16.61 18.46 9.99
N VAL A 281 16.52 18.21 11.29
CA VAL A 281 15.43 18.73 12.12
C VAL A 281 15.86 20.10 12.66
N VAL A 282 15.03 21.10 12.46
CA VAL A 282 15.27 22.47 12.93
C VAL A 282 14.11 22.95 13.78
N GLN A 283 14.40 23.86 14.74
CA GLN A 283 13.39 24.50 15.56
C GLN A 283 12.60 25.50 14.71
N ASP A 284 11.27 25.44 14.80
CA ASP A 284 10.36 26.37 14.14
C ASP A 284 9.02 26.40 14.91
N ALA A 285 8.84 27.41 15.74
CA ALA A 285 7.65 27.54 16.58
C ALA A 285 6.34 27.67 15.78
N ASN A 286 6.41 28.06 14.51
CA ASN A 286 5.24 28.25 13.65
C ASN A 286 5.01 27.06 12.70
N ALA A 287 5.84 26.01 12.75
CA ALA A 287 5.68 24.85 11.90
C ALA A 287 4.39 24.08 12.24
N PRO A 288 3.68 23.56 11.23
CA PRO A 288 2.58 22.63 11.47
C PRO A 288 3.06 21.39 12.20
N PRO A 289 2.18 20.71 12.96
CA PRO A 289 2.54 19.48 13.64
C PRO A 289 3.05 18.40 12.68
N LEU A 290 4.06 17.66 13.12
CA LEU A 290 4.57 16.46 12.49
C LEU A 290 4.40 15.26 13.42
N TRP A 291 4.54 14.08 12.86
CA TRP A 291 4.62 12.83 13.59
C TRP A 291 5.84 12.05 13.14
N ALA A 292 6.44 11.30 14.06
CA ALA A 292 7.44 10.33 13.67
C ALA A 292 6.76 9.14 12.98
N ARG A 293 7.42 8.49 12.04
CA ARG A 293 6.91 7.25 11.43
C ARG A 293 6.81 6.13 12.47
N PHE A 294 7.76 6.08 13.40
CA PHE A 294 7.82 5.04 14.44
C PHE A 294 7.97 5.65 15.83
N TYR A 295 7.23 5.10 16.78
CA TYR A 295 7.29 5.43 18.19
C TYR A 295 7.54 4.18 19.03
N GLU A 296 8.42 4.30 20.03
CA GLU A 296 8.72 3.25 20.99
C GLU A 296 7.46 2.88 21.78
N ILE A 297 7.14 1.59 21.84
CA ILE A 297 5.99 1.07 22.61
C ILE A 297 6.25 1.30 24.09
N GLY A 298 5.27 1.87 24.80
CA GLY A 298 5.35 2.17 26.22
C GLY A 298 5.79 3.60 26.56
N THR A 299 6.75 4.16 25.80
CA THR A 299 7.27 5.51 26.11
C THR A 299 6.73 6.59 25.17
N ASN A 300 6.21 6.20 23.99
CA ASN A 300 5.80 7.11 22.93
C ASN A 300 6.94 8.04 22.43
N ARG A 301 8.20 7.68 22.62
CA ARG A 301 9.33 8.42 22.08
C ARG A 301 9.48 8.12 20.59
N PRO A 302 9.71 9.14 19.74
CA PRO A 302 10.13 8.93 18.36
C PRO A 302 11.40 8.07 18.30
N ILE A 303 11.41 7.05 17.42
CA ILE A 303 12.56 6.20 17.20
C ILE A 303 13.01 6.24 15.74
N PHE A 304 14.30 6.14 15.57
CA PHE A 304 15.01 6.07 14.30
C PHE A 304 15.96 4.90 14.35
N SER A 305 16.26 4.28 13.22
CA SER A 305 17.23 3.20 13.18
C SER A 305 17.89 3.12 11.81
N GLY A 306 19.14 2.74 11.83
CA GLY A 306 19.91 2.47 10.65
C GLY A 306 19.91 0.98 10.28
N ARG A 307 20.83 0.63 9.35
CA ARG A 307 21.04 -0.77 8.98
C ARG A 307 21.74 -1.59 10.07
N ASP A 308 22.33 -0.89 11.07
CA ASP A 308 22.90 -1.48 12.27
C ASP A 308 21.83 -2.08 13.21
N SER A 309 20.55 -1.81 12.93
CA SER A 309 19.43 -2.26 13.76
C SER A 309 19.47 -1.75 15.20
N VAL A 310 20.12 -0.62 15.45
CA VAL A 310 20.17 0.00 16.77
C VAL A 310 19.16 1.16 16.82
N VAL A 311 18.29 1.15 17.85
CA VAL A 311 17.34 2.23 18.09
C VAL A 311 18.09 3.49 18.49
N LYS A 312 17.75 4.60 17.84
CA LYS A 312 18.22 5.96 18.10
C LYS A 312 17.02 6.87 18.39
N TYR A 313 17.25 8.00 19.02
CA TYR A 313 16.19 8.93 19.38
C TYR A 313 16.26 10.27 18.66
N GLN A 314 17.29 10.46 17.82
CA GLN A 314 17.44 11.62 16.96
C GLN A 314 17.71 11.15 15.51
N LEU A 315 17.13 11.87 14.56
CA LEU A 315 17.34 11.58 13.13
C LEU A 315 18.82 11.69 12.73
N SER A 316 19.55 12.61 13.34
CA SER A 316 20.98 12.84 13.08
C SER A 316 21.91 11.71 13.48
N GLU A 317 21.44 10.78 14.33
CA GLU A 317 22.24 9.67 14.86
C GLU A 317 22.26 8.44 13.92
N ILE A 318 21.40 8.40 12.90
CA ILE A 318 21.40 7.31 11.93
C ILE A 318 22.23 7.67 10.69
N GLU A 319 22.70 6.66 9.99
CA GLU A 319 23.52 6.85 8.79
C GLU A 319 22.79 7.63 7.69
N TYR A 320 23.57 8.39 6.91
CA TYR A 320 23.10 9.28 5.86
C TYR A 320 22.15 8.60 4.87
N GLU A 321 22.46 7.37 4.45
CA GLU A 321 21.67 6.62 3.48
C GLU A 321 20.24 6.37 4.00
N ARG A 322 20.09 6.01 5.28
CA ARG A 322 18.76 5.82 5.88
C ARG A 322 18.09 7.14 6.20
N ARG A 323 18.82 8.13 6.68
CA ARG A 323 18.28 9.45 6.98
C ARG A 323 17.66 10.11 5.75
N THR A 324 18.28 9.98 4.59
CA THR A 324 17.82 10.59 3.34
C THR A 324 17.00 9.66 2.45
N GLY A 325 17.04 8.36 2.69
CA GLY A 325 16.37 7.33 1.89
C GLY A 325 15.07 6.79 2.48
N TYR A 326 14.59 7.36 3.58
CA TYR A 326 13.38 6.91 4.24
C TYR A 326 12.60 8.08 4.84
N ARG A 327 11.27 8.00 4.84
CA ARG A 327 10.42 9.05 5.40
C ARG A 327 10.22 8.82 6.89
N TRP A 328 11.04 9.48 7.71
CA TRP A 328 11.03 9.35 9.18
C TRP A 328 9.99 10.21 9.88
N TYR A 329 9.63 11.32 9.27
CA TYR A 329 8.58 12.22 9.75
C TYR A 329 7.48 12.32 8.71
N VAL A 330 6.25 12.41 9.18
CA VAL A 330 5.04 12.47 8.35
C VAL A 330 4.08 13.52 8.87
N ASP A 331 3.24 14.05 7.99
CA ASP A 331 2.18 15.01 8.27
C ASP A 331 0.77 14.39 8.07
N ARG A 332 0.72 13.17 7.55
CA ARG A 332 -0.52 12.44 7.24
C ARG A 332 -1.51 12.38 8.40
N PRO A 333 -1.09 12.21 9.68
CA PRO A 333 -2.04 12.20 10.81
C PRO A 333 -2.86 13.47 10.96
N SER A 334 -2.42 14.61 10.42
CA SER A 334 -3.21 15.86 10.43
C SER A 334 -4.60 15.71 9.78
N GLN A 335 -4.77 14.71 8.90
CA GLN A 335 -6.03 14.40 8.25
C GLN A 335 -7.09 13.85 9.20
N LEU A 336 -6.69 13.29 10.34
CA LEU A 336 -7.59 12.72 11.35
C LEU A 336 -8.25 13.78 12.24
N PHE A 337 -7.82 15.03 12.15
CA PHE A 337 -8.28 16.16 12.99
C PHE A 337 -9.07 17.20 12.19
N LYS A 338 -9.51 16.87 10.99
CA LYS A 338 -10.31 17.75 10.13
C LYS A 338 -11.79 17.55 10.33
#